data_a6d2a931e7e2686bbfc61c7b2a2adf75
#
_entry.id   a6d2a931e7e2686bbfc61c7b2a2adf75
#
_cell.length_a   1.000
_cell.length_b   1.000
_cell.length_c   1.000
_cell.angle_alpha   90.00
_cell.angle_beta   90.00
_cell.angle_gamma   90.00
#
_symmetry.space_group_name_H-M   'P 1'
#
loop_
_entity.id
_entity.type
_entity.pdbx_description
1 polymer ?
#
loop_
_entity_poly.entity_id
_entity_poly.type
_entity_poly.pdbx_seq_one_letter_code
_entity_poly.pdbx_strand_id
1 'polypeptide(L)'
;MNENRNIKCAPSDRNQSWTSIDWNKAEETVKKLQARIVKAQKEGKYGKVKALQWTLTHSFYAKALAVKRVTSNSGSKTSGVDKTLWTTPERKYRAIATLKRRGYKPQPLKRVNIKKSNGKLRPLGIPTMTDRAMQALYLMALDPVAETISDKYSFGFRKNRCCADAMIRCHTLLSRSYSPEWVLEGDIKGCFDHISHDWLLNNVPMDKEILRKWLKCGFVFKGEVFPTEEGTPQGGIISPTLANIALNGIEKALSGFKQTTRNGVAYNPKVSLIRYADDFIITGASKEILENEVKPILVEFFQERGLELSEEKTVITHVSEGFDFLGFNVRKYNGTLLTKPSKKSVKKLTEKVKVLLKSHRAVKQEEILMMLNPILTGWSMYYRYCAASETFRKTDQKIFN
;
A
#
# COMPACT_ATOMS: atom_id res chain seq x y z
N MET A 1 -15.00 62.20 -27.51
CA MET A 1 -15.17 60.85 -28.06
C MET A 1 -14.78 59.85 -26.97
N ASN A 2 -15.78 59.33 -26.26
CA ASN A 2 -15.61 58.32 -25.21
C ASN A 2 -15.84 56.95 -25.79
N GLU A 3 -14.78 56.18 -25.98
CA GLU A 3 -14.89 54.74 -26.31
C GLU A 3 -15.25 53.96 -25.07
N ASN A 4 -16.49 53.53 -24.97
CA ASN A 4 -16.97 52.52 -24.05
C ASN A 4 -16.27 51.15 -24.34
N ARG A 5 -15.25 50.80 -23.59
CA ARG A 5 -14.74 49.45 -23.55
C ARG A 5 -15.73 48.55 -22.83
N ASN A 6 -16.56 47.88 -23.58
CA ASN A 6 -17.34 46.74 -23.10
C ASN A 6 -16.43 45.65 -22.53
N ILE A 7 -16.26 45.63 -21.22
CA ILE A 7 -15.70 44.48 -20.49
C ILE A 7 -16.73 43.38 -20.61
N LYS A 8 -16.54 42.46 -21.57
CA LYS A 8 -17.29 41.21 -21.61
C LYS A 8 -16.94 40.43 -20.33
N CYS A 9 -17.82 40.51 -19.34
CA CYS A 9 -17.82 39.52 -18.25
C CYS A 9 -17.89 38.15 -18.86
N ALA A 10 -16.95 37.25 -18.46
CA ALA A 10 -17.00 35.87 -18.83
C ALA A 10 -18.39 35.28 -18.46
N PRO A 11 -19.03 34.51 -19.32
CA PRO A 11 -20.36 33.96 -19.03
C PRO A 11 -20.27 33.13 -17.74
N SER A 12 -21.10 33.48 -16.77
CA SER A 12 -21.30 32.71 -15.55
C SER A 12 -21.90 31.40 -15.97
N ASP A 13 -21.08 30.35 -16.00
CA ASP A 13 -21.42 28.99 -16.45
C ASP A 13 -22.39 28.38 -15.41
N ARG A 14 -23.69 28.75 -15.50
CA ARG A 14 -24.78 28.27 -14.63
C ARG A 14 -25.11 26.79 -14.80
N ASN A 15 -24.46 26.08 -15.75
CA ASN A 15 -24.70 24.68 -16.07
C ASN A 15 -23.56 23.74 -15.70
N GLN A 16 -22.63 24.12 -14.83
CA GLN A 16 -21.57 23.21 -14.39
C GLN A 16 -22.13 22.18 -13.40
N SER A 17 -22.21 20.93 -13.83
CA SER A 17 -22.70 19.81 -13.05
C SER A 17 -21.65 18.69 -12.99
N TRP A 18 -21.82 17.72 -12.10
CA TRP A 18 -20.96 16.54 -12.03
C TRP A 18 -20.90 15.75 -13.35
N THR A 19 -22.03 15.71 -14.08
CA THR A 19 -22.18 15.00 -15.35
C THR A 19 -21.53 15.73 -16.53
N SER A 20 -21.33 17.05 -16.44
CA SER A 20 -20.68 17.86 -17.49
C SER A 20 -19.14 17.89 -17.38
N ILE A 21 -18.55 17.24 -16.36
CA ILE A 21 -17.09 17.22 -16.20
C ILE A 21 -16.48 16.30 -17.28
N ASP A 22 -15.57 16.87 -18.07
CA ASP A 22 -14.72 16.10 -18.99
C ASP A 22 -13.65 15.35 -18.22
N TRP A 23 -13.92 14.07 -17.97
CA TRP A 23 -13.03 13.19 -17.19
C TRP A 23 -11.72 12.87 -17.92
N ASN A 24 -11.73 12.80 -19.24
CA ASN A 24 -10.52 12.55 -20.02
C ASN A 24 -9.55 13.72 -19.91
N LYS A 25 -10.07 14.94 -20.05
CA LYS A 25 -9.31 16.16 -19.86
C LYS A 25 -8.79 16.29 -18.42
N ALA A 26 -9.61 15.89 -17.43
CA ALA A 26 -9.19 15.89 -16.02
C ALA A 26 -8.01 14.94 -15.77
N GLU A 27 -8.09 13.71 -16.27
CA GLU A 27 -7.03 12.72 -16.13
C GLU A 27 -5.76 13.15 -16.88
N GLU A 28 -5.89 13.67 -18.08
CA GLU A 28 -4.75 14.15 -18.87
C GLU A 28 -4.05 15.32 -18.19
N THR A 29 -4.80 16.30 -17.67
CA THR A 29 -4.25 17.47 -16.96
C THR A 29 -3.46 17.02 -15.73
N VAL A 30 -4.00 16.09 -14.94
CA VAL A 30 -3.31 15.58 -13.75
C VAL A 30 -2.08 14.76 -14.14
N LYS A 31 -2.16 13.89 -15.15
CA LYS A 31 -1.01 13.11 -15.67
C LYS A 31 0.12 14.02 -16.16
N LYS A 32 -0.19 15.11 -16.86
CA LYS A 32 0.82 16.11 -17.30
C LYS A 32 1.54 16.75 -16.09
N LEU A 33 0.80 17.14 -15.05
CA LEU A 33 1.40 17.68 -13.82
C LEU A 33 2.25 16.65 -13.09
N GLN A 34 1.78 15.40 -12.97
CA GLN A 34 2.52 14.31 -12.36
C GLN A 34 3.83 14.00 -13.11
N ALA A 35 3.82 13.97 -14.44
CA ALA A 35 5.03 13.79 -15.24
C ALA A 35 6.06 14.92 -15.00
N ARG A 36 5.59 16.17 -14.89
CA ARG A 36 6.45 17.31 -14.54
C ARG A 36 7.03 17.22 -13.13
N ILE A 37 6.26 16.69 -12.15
CA ILE A 37 6.74 16.42 -10.79
C ILE A 37 7.86 15.38 -10.83
N VAL A 38 7.66 14.25 -11.54
CA VAL A 38 8.68 13.19 -11.70
C VAL A 38 9.96 13.77 -12.31
N LYS A 39 9.84 14.56 -13.39
CA LYS A 39 10.99 15.20 -14.03
C LYS A 39 11.75 16.12 -13.07
N ALA A 40 11.03 17.01 -12.37
CA ALA A 40 11.63 17.92 -11.40
C ALA A 40 12.29 17.18 -10.22
N GLN A 41 11.69 16.07 -9.76
CA GLN A 41 12.24 15.23 -8.68
C GLN A 41 13.55 14.56 -9.12
N LYS A 42 13.60 13.98 -10.33
CA LYS A 42 14.81 13.34 -10.89
C LYS A 42 15.95 14.35 -11.11
N GLU A 43 15.61 15.61 -11.41
CA GLU A 43 16.56 16.71 -11.58
C GLU A 43 16.99 17.36 -10.25
N GLY A 44 16.51 16.88 -9.09
CA GLY A 44 16.80 17.48 -7.78
C GLY A 44 16.21 18.88 -7.55
N LYS A 45 15.26 19.32 -8.40
CA LYS A 45 14.63 20.64 -8.34
C LYS A 45 13.47 20.67 -7.33
N TYR A 46 13.76 20.48 -6.05
CA TYR A 46 12.75 20.33 -4.98
C TYR A 46 11.81 21.52 -4.83
N GLY A 47 12.28 22.75 -5.06
CA GLY A 47 11.43 23.95 -5.09
C GLY A 47 10.35 23.87 -6.18
N LYS A 48 10.72 23.38 -7.38
CA LYS A 48 9.79 23.14 -8.49
C LYS A 48 8.82 22.00 -8.20
N VAL A 49 9.27 20.94 -7.50
CA VAL A 49 8.37 19.87 -7.03
C VAL A 49 7.28 20.44 -6.13
N LYS A 50 7.64 21.24 -5.10
CA LYS A 50 6.67 21.89 -4.20
C LYS A 50 5.69 22.76 -4.94
N ALA A 51 6.15 23.59 -5.89
CA ALA A 51 5.29 24.46 -6.70
C ALA A 51 4.30 23.65 -7.57
N LEU A 52 4.77 22.56 -8.18
CA LEU A 52 3.91 21.68 -8.98
C LEU A 52 2.91 20.88 -8.13
N GLN A 53 3.30 20.41 -6.95
CA GLN A 53 2.39 19.80 -5.98
C GLN A 53 1.30 20.78 -5.55
N TRP A 54 1.67 22.04 -5.29
CA TRP A 54 0.72 23.11 -4.97
C TRP A 54 -0.26 23.34 -6.14
N THR A 55 0.25 23.51 -7.36
CA THR A 55 -0.58 23.66 -8.57
C THR A 55 -1.56 22.52 -8.74
N LEU A 56 -1.12 21.26 -8.54
CA LEU A 56 -1.95 20.08 -8.65
C LEU A 56 -3.07 20.09 -7.60
N THR A 57 -2.74 20.34 -6.33
CA THR A 57 -3.73 20.31 -5.24
C THR A 57 -4.73 21.48 -5.30
N HIS A 58 -4.44 22.53 -6.07
CA HIS A 58 -5.36 23.66 -6.32
C HIS A 58 -6.17 23.51 -7.62
N SER A 59 -5.80 22.54 -8.50
CA SER A 59 -6.49 22.30 -9.76
C SER A 59 -7.92 21.78 -9.55
N PHE A 60 -8.88 22.36 -10.26
CA PHE A 60 -10.26 21.89 -10.29
C PHE A 60 -10.34 20.41 -10.69
N TYR A 61 -9.63 20.01 -11.76
CA TYR A 61 -9.63 18.65 -12.26
C TYR A 61 -9.07 17.64 -11.25
N ALA A 62 -8.01 17.98 -10.53
CA ALA A 62 -7.47 17.11 -9.49
C ALA A 62 -8.45 16.93 -8.33
N LYS A 63 -9.13 18.01 -7.90
CA LYS A 63 -10.19 17.95 -6.88
C LYS A 63 -11.37 17.10 -7.35
N ALA A 64 -11.81 17.25 -8.60
CA ALA A 64 -12.87 16.43 -9.19
C ALA A 64 -12.50 14.95 -9.20
N LEU A 65 -11.28 14.59 -9.62
CA LEU A 65 -10.78 13.21 -9.60
C LEU A 65 -10.66 12.65 -8.17
N ALA A 66 -10.29 13.47 -7.19
CA ALA A 66 -10.28 13.06 -5.80
C ALA A 66 -11.69 12.70 -5.31
N VAL A 67 -12.70 13.51 -5.60
CA VAL A 67 -14.11 13.21 -5.31
C VAL A 67 -14.58 11.96 -6.06
N LYS A 68 -14.28 11.84 -7.36
CA LYS A 68 -14.59 10.63 -8.15
C LYS A 68 -14.02 9.39 -7.49
N ARG A 69 -12.75 9.40 -7.11
CA ARG A 69 -12.07 8.26 -6.48
C ARG A 69 -12.77 7.78 -5.21
N VAL A 70 -13.19 8.68 -4.33
CA VAL A 70 -13.78 8.30 -3.03
C VAL A 70 -15.26 7.92 -3.14
N THR A 71 -15.92 8.31 -4.23
CA THR A 71 -17.35 8.00 -4.47
C THR A 71 -17.56 6.80 -5.39
N SER A 72 -16.50 6.25 -6.01
CA SER A 72 -16.60 5.10 -6.94
C SER A 72 -16.00 3.81 -6.39
N ASN A 73 -15.43 3.79 -5.20
CA ASN A 73 -14.86 2.59 -4.58
C ASN A 73 -15.84 1.92 -3.60
N SER A 74 -15.50 0.71 -3.13
CA SER A 74 -16.32 -0.05 -2.16
C SER A 74 -16.55 0.69 -0.84
N GLY A 75 -15.62 1.55 -0.43
CA GLY A 75 -15.72 2.39 0.77
C GLY A 75 -16.69 3.57 0.64
N SER A 76 -17.23 3.85 -0.56
CA SER A 76 -18.15 4.97 -0.82
C SER A 76 -19.45 4.90 0.00
N LYS A 77 -19.84 3.70 0.42
CA LYS A 77 -21.05 3.44 1.24
C LYS A 77 -20.79 3.53 2.75
N THR A 78 -19.55 3.77 3.18
CA THR A 78 -19.17 3.82 4.60
C THR A 78 -18.87 5.25 5.01
N SER A 79 -19.64 5.82 5.93
CA SER A 79 -19.43 7.18 6.45
C SER A 79 -18.37 7.23 7.57
N GLY A 80 -17.78 8.39 7.76
CA GLY A 80 -16.97 8.70 8.94
C GLY A 80 -17.80 9.01 10.18
N VAL A 81 -17.24 9.81 11.09
CA VAL A 81 -17.93 10.28 12.31
C VAL A 81 -19.10 11.22 12.01
N ASP A 82 -19.01 11.96 10.92
CA ASP A 82 -20.01 12.92 10.43
C ASP A 82 -21.25 12.27 9.79
N LYS A 83 -21.26 10.96 9.62
CA LYS A 83 -22.32 10.18 8.95
C LYS A 83 -22.67 10.68 7.53
N THR A 84 -21.82 11.49 6.92
CA THR A 84 -22.06 12.11 5.62
C THR A 84 -21.58 11.20 4.47
N LEU A 85 -22.41 11.09 3.40
CA LEU A 85 -22.10 10.39 2.15
C LEU A 85 -22.41 11.30 0.96
N TRP A 86 -21.63 11.16 -0.12
CA TRP A 86 -21.83 11.90 -1.37
C TRP A 86 -22.44 10.98 -2.43
N THR A 87 -23.74 10.77 -2.33
CA THR A 87 -24.47 9.81 -3.19
C THR A 87 -25.00 10.44 -4.48
N THR A 88 -25.38 11.73 -4.47
CA THR A 88 -25.97 12.41 -5.64
C THR A 88 -24.93 13.23 -6.43
N PRO A 89 -25.13 13.46 -7.73
CA PRO A 89 -24.28 14.29 -8.57
C PRO A 89 -24.04 15.69 -7.99
N GLU A 90 -25.07 16.33 -7.44
CA GLU A 90 -25.01 17.66 -6.86
C GLU A 90 -24.12 17.70 -5.63
N ARG A 91 -24.23 16.69 -4.72
CA ARG A 91 -23.36 16.57 -3.55
C ARG A 91 -21.90 16.35 -3.94
N LYS A 92 -21.64 15.52 -4.95
CA LYS A 92 -20.30 15.28 -5.49
C LYS A 92 -19.70 16.57 -6.07
N TYR A 93 -20.48 17.31 -6.85
CA TYR A 93 -20.02 18.55 -7.45
C TYR A 93 -19.70 19.62 -6.38
N ARG A 94 -20.61 19.82 -5.41
CA ARG A 94 -20.39 20.75 -4.29
C ARG A 94 -19.16 20.38 -3.46
N ALA A 95 -18.89 19.10 -3.29
CA ALA A 95 -17.72 18.61 -2.56
C ALA A 95 -16.39 19.07 -3.18
N ILE A 96 -16.31 19.27 -4.51
CA ILE A 96 -15.11 19.78 -5.17
C ILE A 96 -14.68 21.13 -4.58
N ALA A 97 -15.65 22.03 -4.35
CA ALA A 97 -15.40 23.36 -3.82
C ALA A 97 -14.97 23.35 -2.34
N THR A 98 -15.29 22.30 -1.59
CA THR A 98 -14.92 22.16 -0.18
C THR A 98 -13.45 21.75 0.01
N LEU A 99 -12.81 21.17 -1.02
CA LEU A 99 -11.42 20.73 -0.95
C LEU A 99 -10.46 21.91 -1.03
N LYS A 100 -10.29 22.61 0.10
CA LYS A 100 -9.43 23.80 0.23
C LYS A 100 -8.41 23.57 1.34
N ARG A 101 -7.16 24.01 1.14
CA ARG A 101 -6.10 23.95 2.15
C ARG A 101 -6.40 24.90 3.33
N ARG A 102 -6.78 26.17 2.99
CA ARG A 102 -7.08 27.20 3.98
C ARG A 102 -8.36 26.86 4.73
N GLY A 103 -8.31 26.89 6.04
CA GLY A 103 -9.46 26.56 6.90
C GLY A 103 -9.75 25.07 7.05
N TYR A 104 -9.01 24.18 6.38
CA TYR A 104 -9.21 22.73 6.52
C TYR A 104 -8.83 22.24 7.92
N LYS A 105 -9.77 21.54 8.54
CA LYS A 105 -9.61 20.84 9.82
C LYS A 105 -10.16 19.43 9.63
N PRO A 106 -9.33 18.37 9.67
CA PRO A 106 -9.81 17.00 9.61
C PRO A 106 -10.61 16.67 10.86
N GLN A 107 -11.58 15.78 10.70
CA GLN A 107 -12.32 15.25 11.84
C GLN A 107 -11.63 13.99 12.39
N PRO A 108 -11.84 13.63 13.66
CA PRO A 108 -11.35 12.39 14.22
C PRO A 108 -11.82 11.19 13.41
N LEU A 109 -11.01 10.13 13.36
CA LEU A 109 -11.35 8.91 12.64
C LEU A 109 -12.42 8.11 13.39
N LYS A 110 -13.39 7.54 12.69
CA LYS A 110 -14.30 6.56 13.28
C LYS A 110 -13.59 5.23 13.44
N ARG A 111 -13.30 4.80 14.67
CA ARG A 111 -12.63 3.52 14.92
C ARG A 111 -13.61 2.35 14.85
N VAL A 112 -13.22 1.33 14.09
CA VAL A 112 -13.94 0.05 13.96
C VAL A 112 -12.94 -1.08 14.09
N ASN A 113 -13.26 -2.10 14.88
CA ASN A 113 -12.41 -3.27 15.07
C ASN A 113 -12.85 -4.40 14.13
N ILE A 114 -11.93 -4.91 13.30
CA ILE A 114 -12.16 -6.07 12.42
C ILE A 114 -11.42 -7.29 13.01
N LYS A 115 -12.11 -8.43 13.08
CA LYS A 115 -11.49 -9.69 13.52
C LYS A 115 -10.48 -10.18 12.47
N LYS A 116 -9.24 -10.43 12.88
CA LYS A 116 -8.24 -11.15 12.09
C LYS A 116 -8.53 -12.65 12.09
N SER A 117 -7.93 -13.39 11.15
CA SER A 117 -8.04 -14.86 11.07
C SER A 117 -7.51 -15.59 12.31
N ASN A 118 -6.64 -14.97 13.11
CA ASN A 118 -6.12 -15.49 14.38
C ASN A 118 -6.94 -15.07 15.60
N GLY A 119 -8.15 -14.51 15.42
CA GLY A 119 -9.04 -14.04 16.49
C GLY A 119 -8.68 -12.68 17.09
N LYS A 120 -7.49 -12.14 16.86
CA LYS A 120 -7.10 -10.79 17.33
C LYS A 120 -7.87 -9.71 16.56
N LEU A 121 -8.13 -8.58 17.21
CA LEU A 121 -8.77 -7.44 16.58
C LEU A 121 -7.76 -6.57 15.83
N ARG A 122 -8.17 -6.05 14.67
CA ARG A 122 -7.43 -5.04 13.91
C ARG A 122 -8.22 -3.74 13.94
N PRO A 123 -7.70 -2.68 14.56
CA PRO A 123 -8.38 -1.39 14.54
C PRO A 123 -8.27 -0.76 13.13
N LEU A 124 -9.41 -0.29 12.61
CA LEU A 124 -9.45 0.54 11.41
C LEU A 124 -9.95 1.93 11.78
N GLY A 125 -9.28 2.96 11.25
CA GLY A 125 -9.70 4.34 11.35
C GLY A 125 -10.38 4.79 10.04
N ILE A 126 -11.67 5.07 10.09
CA ILE A 126 -12.46 5.50 8.93
C ILE A 126 -12.56 7.03 8.91
N PRO A 127 -11.90 7.73 7.96
CA PRO A 127 -12.00 9.19 7.82
C PRO A 127 -13.36 9.58 7.23
N THR A 128 -13.75 10.86 7.39
CA THR A 128 -14.92 11.42 6.70
C THR A 128 -14.72 11.42 5.17
N MET A 129 -15.80 11.61 4.40
CA MET A 129 -15.69 11.71 2.94
C MET A 129 -14.80 12.86 2.50
N THR A 130 -14.87 14.00 3.21
CA THR A 130 -14.02 15.17 2.95
C THR A 130 -12.55 14.85 3.22
N ASP A 131 -12.24 14.19 4.33
CA ASP A 131 -10.87 13.84 4.68
C ASP A 131 -10.28 12.81 3.70
N ARG A 132 -11.08 11.82 3.29
CA ARG A 132 -10.68 10.86 2.22
C ARG A 132 -10.39 11.56 0.91
N ALA A 133 -11.23 12.52 0.49
CA ALA A 133 -11.02 13.27 -0.73
C ALA A 133 -9.79 14.18 -0.65
N MET A 134 -9.56 14.83 0.50
CA MET A 134 -8.32 15.59 0.75
C MET A 134 -7.10 14.69 0.70
N GLN A 135 -7.13 13.51 1.34
CA GLN A 135 -6.03 12.54 1.25
C GLN A 135 -5.82 12.06 -0.19
N ALA A 136 -6.90 11.77 -0.94
CA ALA A 136 -6.80 11.37 -2.34
C ALA A 136 -6.19 12.47 -3.23
N LEU A 137 -6.54 13.73 -2.97
CA LEU A 137 -6.01 14.91 -3.67
C LEU A 137 -4.51 15.06 -3.45
N TYR A 138 -4.07 15.06 -2.19
CA TYR A 138 -2.66 15.19 -1.85
C TYR A 138 -1.84 13.96 -2.25
N LEU A 139 -2.45 12.77 -2.22
CA LEU A 139 -1.80 11.56 -2.72
C LEU A 139 -1.47 11.65 -4.21
N MET A 140 -2.34 12.25 -5.05
CA MET A 140 -2.02 12.45 -6.47
C MET A 140 -0.78 13.33 -6.68
N ALA A 141 -0.48 14.24 -5.74
CA ALA A 141 0.71 15.08 -5.79
C ALA A 141 1.95 14.41 -5.15
N LEU A 142 1.76 13.52 -4.16
CA LEU A 142 2.84 12.82 -3.45
C LEU A 142 3.31 11.57 -4.20
N ASP A 143 2.39 10.80 -4.77
CA ASP A 143 2.63 9.52 -5.44
C ASP A 143 3.77 9.55 -6.49
N PRO A 144 3.85 10.58 -7.38
CA PRO A 144 4.95 10.70 -8.34
C PRO A 144 6.34 10.84 -7.67
N VAL A 145 6.40 11.52 -6.53
CA VAL A 145 7.65 11.66 -5.77
C VAL A 145 7.98 10.35 -5.07
N ALA A 146 7.00 9.76 -4.38
CA ALA A 146 7.16 8.50 -3.67
C ALA A 146 7.64 7.39 -4.63
N GLU A 147 7.06 7.27 -5.84
CA GLU A 147 7.48 6.29 -6.84
C GLU A 147 8.91 6.54 -7.32
N THR A 148 9.32 7.81 -7.45
CA THR A 148 10.68 8.16 -7.92
C THR A 148 11.77 7.82 -6.90
N ILE A 149 11.48 7.90 -5.60
CA ILE A 149 12.43 7.63 -4.51
C ILE A 149 12.31 6.21 -3.94
N SER A 150 11.35 5.41 -4.43
CA SER A 150 11.11 4.06 -3.90
C SER A 150 12.25 3.11 -4.23
N ASP A 151 12.57 2.23 -3.28
CA ASP A 151 13.45 1.09 -3.49
C ASP A 151 13.00 0.27 -4.70
N LYS A 152 13.95 -0.21 -5.50
CA LYS A 152 13.69 -0.89 -6.77
C LYS A 152 12.84 -2.16 -6.57
N TYR A 153 13.13 -2.92 -5.54
CA TYR A 153 12.51 -4.20 -5.25
C TYR A 153 11.46 -4.13 -4.12
N SER A 154 10.80 -2.96 -4.01
CA SER A 154 9.61 -2.74 -3.21
C SER A 154 8.37 -2.75 -4.11
N PHE A 155 7.36 -3.57 -3.82
CA PHE A 155 6.22 -3.83 -4.71
C PHE A 155 4.86 -3.43 -4.11
N GLY A 156 4.64 -3.65 -2.81
CA GLY A 156 3.35 -3.41 -2.16
C GLY A 156 2.90 -1.96 -2.20
N PHE A 157 1.60 -1.73 -2.36
CA PHE A 157 0.94 -0.43 -2.41
C PHE A 157 1.42 0.52 -3.52
N ARG A 158 2.17 0.02 -4.48
CA ARG A 158 2.65 0.79 -5.64
C ARG A 158 1.80 0.47 -6.88
N LYS A 159 1.54 1.49 -7.70
CA LYS A 159 0.79 1.33 -8.95
C LYS A 159 1.53 0.43 -9.92
N ASN A 160 0.80 -0.40 -10.63
CA ASN A 160 1.33 -1.34 -11.63
C ASN A 160 2.36 -2.34 -11.05
N ARG A 161 2.30 -2.61 -9.76
CA ARG A 161 3.07 -3.65 -9.06
C ARG A 161 2.13 -4.62 -8.39
N CYS A 162 2.46 -5.89 -8.41
CA CYS A 162 1.65 -6.95 -7.81
C CYS A 162 2.51 -7.98 -7.07
N CYS A 163 1.85 -8.93 -6.39
CA CYS A 163 2.56 -10.01 -5.72
C CYS A 163 3.37 -10.89 -6.68
N ALA A 164 2.90 -11.06 -7.93
CA ALA A 164 3.63 -11.84 -8.93
C ALA A 164 5.00 -11.24 -9.24
N ASP A 165 5.14 -9.90 -9.27
CA ASP A 165 6.43 -9.23 -9.49
C ASP A 165 7.42 -9.54 -8.37
N ALA A 166 6.96 -9.55 -7.12
CA ALA A 166 7.78 -9.93 -5.96
C ALA A 166 8.19 -11.41 -6.04
N MET A 167 7.29 -12.30 -6.46
CA MET A 167 7.58 -13.73 -6.62
C MET A 167 8.51 -14.02 -7.79
N ILE A 168 8.38 -13.31 -8.92
CA ILE A 168 9.33 -13.37 -10.04
C ILE A 168 10.73 -12.95 -9.56
N ARG A 169 10.81 -11.88 -8.78
CA ARG A 169 12.09 -11.44 -8.21
C ARG A 169 12.67 -12.47 -7.25
N CYS A 170 11.85 -13.07 -6.40
CA CYS A 170 12.24 -14.14 -5.50
C CYS A 170 12.81 -15.34 -6.28
N HIS A 171 12.11 -15.79 -7.32
CA HIS A 171 12.58 -16.85 -8.20
C HIS A 171 13.91 -16.49 -8.87
N THR A 172 14.04 -15.29 -9.42
CA THR A 172 15.26 -14.82 -10.08
C THR A 172 16.48 -14.85 -9.15
N LEU A 173 16.28 -14.52 -7.86
CA LEU A 173 17.37 -14.48 -6.88
C LEU A 173 17.78 -15.86 -6.39
N LEU A 174 16.82 -16.81 -6.25
CA LEU A 174 17.03 -18.06 -5.52
C LEU A 174 17.13 -19.31 -6.40
N SER A 175 16.82 -19.22 -7.71
CA SER A 175 16.69 -20.43 -8.58
C SER A 175 18.00 -21.05 -9.02
N ARG A 176 19.10 -20.30 -9.09
CA ARG A 176 20.38 -20.76 -9.63
C ARG A 176 21.18 -21.59 -8.60
N SER A 177 22.14 -22.40 -9.06
CA SER A 177 23.05 -23.16 -8.20
C SER A 177 23.93 -22.27 -7.32
N TYR A 178 24.34 -21.13 -7.86
CA TYR A 178 25.16 -20.12 -7.16
C TYR A 178 24.32 -19.05 -6.41
N SER A 179 23.00 -19.24 -6.32
CA SER A 179 22.11 -18.32 -5.59
C SER A 179 22.39 -18.32 -4.08
N PRO A 180 21.96 -17.29 -3.32
CA PRO A 180 21.98 -17.32 -1.86
C PRO A 180 21.14 -18.49 -1.34
N GLU A 181 21.56 -19.05 -0.22
CA GLU A 181 20.90 -20.21 0.39
C GLU A 181 20.14 -19.86 1.67
N TRP A 182 20.36 -18.69 2.22
CA TRP A 182 19.71 -18.23 3.44
C TRP A 182 18.80 -17.04 3.18
N VAL A 183 17.67 -17.02 3.88
CA VAL A 183 16.65 -15.98 3.77
C VAL A 183 16.22 -15.54 5.17
N LEU A 184 16.27 -14.25 5.42
CA LEU A 184 15.66 -13.62 6.57
C LEU A 184 14.25 -13.18 6.18
N GLU A 185 13.24 -13.75 6.84
CA GLU A 185 11.84 -13.30 6.79
C GLU A 185 11.65 -12.24 7.88
N GLY A 186 11.34 -11.01 7.50
CA GLY A 186 11.18 -9.90 8.45
C GLY A 186 9.73 -9.49 8.62
N ASP A 187 9.31 -9.30 9.88
CA ASP A 187 8.00 -8.74 10.26
C ASP A 187 8.22 -7.51 11.15
N ILE A 188 7.46 -6.44 10.90
CA ILE A 188 7.53 -5.20 11.67
C ILE A 188 6.35 -5.16 12.64
N LYS A 189 6.62 -4.97 13.94
CA LYS A 189 5.57 -4.85 14.95
C LYS A 189 4.67 -3.66 14.65
N GLY A 190 3.39 -3.90 14.36
CA GLY A 190 2.40 -2.83 14.20
C GLY A 190 2.85 -1.70 13.28
N CYS A 191 3.46 -2.00 12.13
CA CYS A 191 4.11 -1.03 11.25
C CYS A 191 3.31 0.28 11.07
N PHE A 192 2.00 0.19 10.78
CA PHE A 192 1.15 1.37 10.61
C PHE A 192 0.86 2.12 11.91
N ASP A 193 0.97 1.44 13.05
CA ASP A 193 0.55 1.97 14.36
C ASP A 193 1.68 2.72 15.07
N HIS A 194 2.95 2.49 14.69
CA HIS A 194 4.13 2.99 15.42
C HIS A 194 5.06 3.91 14.63
N ILE A 195 4.78 4.20 13.33
CA ILE A 195 5.64 5.13 12.57
C ILE A 195 5.69 6.49 13.28
N SER A 196 6.89 6.98 13.59
CA SER A 196 7.11 8.27 14.23
C SER A 196 6.51 9.43 13.44
N HIS A 197 5.65 10.23 14.08
CA HIS A 197 5.08 11.45 13.48
C HIS A 197 6.17 12.46 13.13
N ASP A 198 7.18 12.63 13.97
CA ASP A 198 8.27 13.57 13.72
C ASP A 198 9.11 13.13 12.53
N TRP A 199 9.38 11.82 12.42
CA TRP A 199 10.07 11.29 11.25
C TRP A 199 9.26 11.56 9.97
N LEU A 200 7.96 11.29 9.97
CA LEU A 200 7.09 11.56 8.82
C LEU A 200 7.05 13.04 8.47
N LEU A 201 6.91 13.92 9.45
CA LEU A 201 6.91 15.36 9.26
C LEU A 201 8.23 15.88 8.68
N ASN A 202 9.35 15.30 9.02
CA ASN A 202 10.66 15.71 8.51
C ASN A 202 10.95 15.14 7.11
N ASN A 203 10.54 13.92 6.81
CA ASN A 203 10.99 13.18 5.64
C ASN A 203 9.97 13.07 4.50
N VAL A 204 8.65 13.19 4.76
CA VAL A 204 7.65 13.08 3.69
C VAL A 204 7.59 14.37 2.87
N PRO A 205 7.81 14.35 1.55
CA PRO A 205 7.89 15.56 0.70
C PRO A 205 6.49 16.05 0.28
N MET A 206 5.71 16.54 1.24
CA MET A 206 4.39 17.13 1.03
C MET A 206 4.15 18.33 1.97
N ASP A 207 2.98 18.98 1.86
CA ASP A 207 2.54 20.04 2.78
C ASP A 207 2.53 19.54 4.23
N LYS A 208 3.46 20.07 5.04
CA LYS A 208 3.68 19.65 6.43
C LYS A 208 2.51 20.00 7.36
N GLU A 209 1.80 21.10 7.08
CA GLU A 209 0.63 21.50 7.88
C GLU A 209 -0.52 20.50 7.69
N ILE A 210 -0.79 20.13 6.44
CA ILE A 210 -1.82 19.12 6.11
C ILE A 210 -1.45 17.77 6.69
N LEU A 211 -0.19 17.34 6.52
CA LEU A 211 0.28 16.07 7.09
C LEU A 211 0.11 16.05 8.61
N ARG A 212 0.57 17.09 9.32
CA ARG A 212 0.44 17.21 10.77
C ARG A 212 -1.01 17.11 11.23
N LYS A 213 -1.93 17.79 10.52
CA LYS A 213 -3.36 17.73 10.82
C LYS A 213 -3.92 16.32 10.74
N TRP A 214 -3.53 15.53 9.72
CA TRP A 214 -3.98 14.15 9.60
C TRP A 214 -3.38 13.22 10.67
N LEU A 215 -2.10 13.38 10.97
CA LEU A 215 -1.43 12.56 11.97
C LEU A 215 -2.00 12.80 13.38
N LYS A 216 -2.41 14.05 13.68
CA LYS A 216 -2.92 14.45 14.99
C LYS A 216 -4.45 14.57 15.07
N CYS A 217 -5.20 14.03 14.09
CA CYS A 217 -6.67 14.19 14.10
C CYS A 217 -7.38 13.35 15.16
N GLY A 218 -6.72 12.36 15.74
CA GLY A 218 -7.31 11.45 16.73
C GLY A 218 -8.34 10.48 16.14
N PHE A 219 -9.00 9.74 17.03
CA PHE A 219 -10.07 8.84 16.64
C PHE A 219 -11.18 8.81 17.69
N VAL A 220 -12.40 8.49 17.24
CA VAL A 220 -13.56 8.26 18.11
C VAL A 220 -13.77 6.76 18.25
N PHE A 221 -13.84 6.32 19.52
CA PHE A 221 -14.19 4.95 19.87
C PHE A 221 -15.21 4.96 21.02
N LYS A 222 -16.33 4.27 20.84
CA LYS A 222 -17.46 4.22 21.82
C LYS A 222 -17.97 5.59 22.28
N GLY A 223 -17.87 6.61 21.42
CA GLY A 223 -18.34 7.97 21.71
C GLY A 223 -17.28 8.92 22.28
N GLU A 224 -16.13 8.43 22.68
CA GLU A 224 -15.01 9.22 23.22
C GLU A 224 -13.95 9.49 22.16
N VAL A 225 -13.28 10.65 22.27
CA VAL A 225 -12.19 11.07 21.38
C VAL A 225 -10.85 10.76 22.03
N PHE A 226 -10.01 10.04 21.30
CA PHE A 226 -8.65 9.68 21.71
C PHE A 226 -7.62 10.37 20.81
N PRO A 227 -6.52 10.88 21.35
CA PRO A 227 -5.43 11.43 20.57
C PRO A 227 -4.68 10.35 19.79
N THR A 228 -3.95 10.75 18.77
CA THR A 228 -2.99 9.90 18.04
C THR A 228 -1.61 10.51 18.21
N GLU A 229 -0.68 9.78 18.82
CA GLU A 229 0.67 10.26 19.14
C GLU A 229 1.71 9.73 18.14
N GLU A 230 1.44 8.55 17.56
CA GLU A 230 2.28 7.86 16.58
C GLU A 230 1.44 7.14 15.53
N GLY A 231 2.09 6.65 14.50
CA GLY A 231 1.49 5.84 13.46
C GLY A 231 0.72 6.63 12.39
N THR A 232 0.23 5.89 11.42
CA THR A 232 -0.67 6.38 10.38
C THR A 232 -1.98 5.61 10.44
N PRO A 233 -3.14 6.26 10.24
CA PRO A 233 -4.42 5.59 10.41
C PRO A 233 -4.57 4.44 9.42
N GLN A 234 -4.78 3.21 9.93
CA GLN A 234 -5.14 2.07 9.11
C GLN A 234 -6.54 2.30 8.52
N GLY A 235 -6.60 2.51 7.20
CA GLY A 235 -7.82 2.85 6.46
C GLY A 235 -7.81 4.24 5.81
N GLY A 236 -6.80 5.07 6.09
CA GLY A 236 -6.52 6.30 5.35
C GLY A 236 -6.04 6.01 3.92
N ILE A 237 -6.50 6.80 2.94
CA ILE A 237 -6.12 6.63 1.52
C ILE A 237 -4.62 6.87 1.29
N ILE A 238 -4.02 7.77 2.05
CA ILE A 238 -2.60 8.14 1.92
C ILE A 238 -1.67 7.27 2.77
N SER A 239 -2.18 6.61 3.81
CA SER A 239 -1.39 5.86 4.78
C SER A 239 -0.48 4.78 4.18
N PRO A 240 -0.90 4.01 3.15
CA PRO A 240 -0.02 3.04 2.50
C PRO A 240 1.21 3.68 1.85
N THR A 241 1.06 4.87 1.26
CA THR A 241 2.18 5.60 0.65
C THR A 241 3.10 6.20 1.72
N LEU A 242 2.55 6.69 2.84
CA LEU A 242 3.35 7.17 3.99
C LEU A 242 4.19 6.03 4.58
N ALA A 243 3.58 4.85 4.79
CA ALA A 243 4.30 3.67 5.26
C ALA A 243 5.40 3.24 4.27
N ASN A 244 5.11 3.24 2.96
CA ASN A 244 6.14 2.95 1.96
C ASN A 244 7.30 3.94 1.99
N ILE A 245 7.04 5.24 2.18
CA ILE A 245 8.10 6.26 2.30
C ILE A 245 8.93 6.01 3.56
N ALA A 246 8.30 5.65 4.69
CA ALA A 246 9.01 5.30 5.92
C ALA A 246 9.91 4.06 5.76
N LEU A 247 9.49 3.10 4.94
CA LEU A 247 10.23 1.86 4.69
C LEU A 247 11.19 1.95 3.50
N ASN A 248 11.21 3.05 2.76
CA ASN A 248 12.18 3.25 1.68
C ASN A 248 13.57 3.54 2.22
N GLY A 249 14.57 3.06 1.50
CA GLY A 249 15.99 3.22 1.84
C GLY A 249 16.61 2.00 2.47
N ILE A 250 15.88 0.90 2.69
CA ILE A 250 16.46 -0.38 3.16
C ILE A 250 17.49 -0.89 2.14
N GLU A 251 17.21 -0.83 0.83
CA GLU A 251 18.20 -1.20 -0.21
C GLU A 251 19.47 -0.35 -0.12
N LYS A 252 19.35 0.93 0.22
CA LYS A 252 20.49 1.82 0.42
C LYS A 252 21.26 1.49 1.69
N ALA A 253 20.57 1.21 2.81
CA ALA A 253 21.18 0.79 4.05
C ALA A 253 21.99 -0.51 3.87
N LEU A 254 21.50 -1.42 3.02
CA LEU A 254 22.16 -2.68 2.69
C LEU A 254 23.17 -2.56 1.54
N SER A 255 23.47 -1.37 1.02
CA SER A 255 24.33 -1.21 -0.16
C SER A 255 25.80 -1.58 0.08
N GLY A 256 26.26 -1.61 1.35
CA GLY A 256 27.60 -2.03 1.71
C GLY A 256 27.91 -3.51 1.45
N PHE A 257 26.87 -4.34 1.27
CA PHE A 257 27.01 -5.78 1.01
C PHE A 257 27.18 -6.16 -0.47
N LYS A 258 27.53 -5.24 -1.35
CA LYS A 258 27.55 -5.56 -2.81
C LYS A 258 28.70 -6.49 -3.19
N GLN A 259 29.89 -6.21 -2.80
CA GLN A 259 31.07 -7.05 -3.00
C GLN A 259 32.13 -6.59 -2.01
N THR A 260 32.61 -7.49 -1.17
CA THR A 260 33.65 -7.21 -0.18
C THR A 260 34.84 -8.11 -0.42
N THR A 261 36.00 -7.70 0.02
CA THR A 261 37.20 -8.54 0.05
C THR A 261 37.33 -9.10 1.47
N ARG A 262 37.27 -10.40 1.63
CA ARG A 262 37.49 -11.08 2.90
C ARG A 262 38.78 -11.89 2.79
N ASN A 263 39.76 -11.60 3.62
CA ASN A 263 41.09 -12.25 3.57
C ASN A 263 41.75 -12.22 2.18
N GLY A 264 41.67 -11.10 1.47
CA GLY A 264 42.26 -10.95 0.11
C GLY A 264 41.44 -11.59 -1.02
N VAL A 265 40.35 -12.30 -0.73
CA VAL A 265 39.48 -12.93 -1.74
C VAL A 265 38.21 -12.13 -1.91
N ALA A 266 37.83 -11.88 -3.18
CA ALA A 266 36.56 -11.24 -3.51
C ALA A 266 35.39 -12.11 -3.03
N TYR A 267 34.59 -11.58 -2.12
CA TYR A 267 33.44 -12.25 -1.51
C TYR A 267 32.15 -11.48 -1.78
N ASN A 268 31.16 -12.18 -2.30
CA ASN A 268 29.82 -11.61 -2.48
C ASN A 268 28.86 -12.16 -1.41
N PRO A 269 28.44 -11.35 -0.44
CA PRO A 269 27.53 -11.76 0.62
C PRO A 269 26.09 -12.06 0.14
N LYS A 270 25.78 -11.78 -1.14
CA LYS A 270 24.50 -12.09 -1.82
C LYS A 270 23.28 -11.51 -1.09
N VAL A 271 23.47 -10.36 -0.44
CA VAL A 271 22.40 -9.65 0.27
C VAL A 271 21.53 -8.91 -0.74
N SER A 272 20.24 -9.21 -0.74
CA SER A 272 19.25 -8.58 -1.61
C SER A 272 17.90 -8.50 -0.92
N LEU A 273 17.23 -7.33 -1.01
CA LEU A 273 15.89 -7.10 -0.46
C LEU A 273 14.81 -7.45 -1.48
N ILE A 274 13.70 -8.04 -1.00
CA ILE A 274 12.41 -8.08 -1.68
C ILE A 274 11.36 -7.64 -0.66
N ARG A 275 10.64 -6.57 -0.92
CA ARG A 275 9.66 -6.01 0.00
C ARG A 275 8.28 -5.88 -0.65
N TYR A 276 7.27 -6.27 0.09
CA TYR A 276 5.86 -6.04 -0.28
C TYR A 276 5.14 -5.37 0.90
N ALA A 277 5.04 -4.05 0.90
CA ALA A 277 4.57 -3.25 2.02
C ALA A 277 5.44 -3.45 3.28
N ASP A 278 4.86 -3.95 4.37
CA ASP A 278 5.51 -4.30 5.63
C ASP A 278 6.09 -5.73 5.65
N ASP A 279 5.67 -6.61 4.74
CA ASP A 279 6.26 -7.94 4.56
C ASP A 279 7.54 -7.84 3.71
N PHE A 280 8.66 -8.38 4.18
CA PHE A 280 9.89 -8.39 3.39
C PHE A 280 10.75 -9.62 3.67
N ILE A 281 11.58 -9.93 2.68
CA ILE A 281 12.64 -10.93 2.83
C ILE A 281 13.98 -10.34 2.39
N ILE A 282 15.04 -10.80 3.02
CA ILE A 282 16.42 -10.48 2.65
C ILE A 282 17.19 -11.78 2.47
N THR A 283 17.85 -11.92 1.32
CA THR A 283 18.70 -13.07 1.03
C THR A 283 20.11 -12.86 1.58
N GLY A 284 20.85 -13.95 1.82
CA GLY A 284 22.25 -13.91 2.27
C GLY A 284 23.01 -15.18 1.90
N ALA A 285 24.32 -15.08 1.78
CA ALA A 285 25.19 -16.21 1.49
C ALA A 285 25.33 -17.17 2.69
N SER A 286 25.20 -16.67 3.91
CA SER A 286 25.20 -17.49 5.14
C SER A 286 24.24 -16.91 6.20
N LYS A 287 23.93 -17.74 7.20
CA LYS A 287 23.07 -17.37 8.33
C LYS A 287 23.73 -16.26 9.18
N GLU A 288 25.02 -16.37 9.41
CA GLU A 288 25.79 -15.46 10.23
C GLU A 288 25.79 -14.02 9.67
N ILE A 289 25.86 -13.86 8.34
CA ILE A 289 25.75 -12.55 7.69
C ILE A 289 24.39 -11.92 7.97
N LEU A 290 23.31 -12.71 7.84
CA LEU A 290 21.97 -12.20 8.06
C LEU A 290 21.73 -11.85 9.54
N GLU A 291 22.27 -12.65 10.46
CA GLU A 291 22.06 -12.48 11.89
C GLU A 291 22.96 -11.38 12.50
N ASN A 292 24.25 -11.38 12.16
CA ASN A 292 25.25 -10.55 12.85
C ASN A 292 25.53 -9.23 12.11
N GLU A 293 25.26 -9.15 10.81
CA GLU A 293 25.58 -7.96 10.01
C GLU A 293 24.31 -7.27 9.48
N VAL A 294 23.37 -8.03 8.87
CA VAL A 294 22.17 -7.44 8.25
C VAL A 294 21.13 -7.04 9.27
N LYS A 295 20.82 -7.93 10.25
CA LYS A 295 19.79 -7.68 11.27
C LYS A 295 20.07 -6.43 12.12
N PRO A 296 21.29 -6.16 12.60
CA PRO A 296 21.61 -4.93 13.33
C PRO A 296 21.33 -3.65 12.51
N ILE A 297 21.71 -3.63 11.22
CA ILE A 297 21.44 -2.49 10.33
C ILE A 297 19.94 -2.25 10.18
N LEU A 298 19.14 -3.32 10.08
CA LEU A 298 17.69 -3.20 10.01
C LEU A 298 17.10 -2.65 11.31
N VAL A 299 17.60 -3.10 12.46
CA VAL A 299 17.17 -2.60 13.78
C VAL A 299 17.40 -1.10 13.88
N GLU A 300 18.62 -0.63 13.56
CA GLU A 300 18.95 0.80 13.55
C GLU A 300 18.06 1.58 12.57
N PHE A 301 17.92 1.08 11.34
CA PHE A 301 17.07 1.67 10.31
C PHE A 301 15.62 1.83 10.78
N PHE A 302 15.05 0.84 11.46
CA PHE A 302 13.67 0.89 11.93
C PHE A 302 13.53 1.78 13.18
N GLN A 303 14.48 1.74 14.11
CA GLN A 303 14.46 2.58 15.32
C GLN A 303 14.40 4.08 14.99
N GLU A 304 15.16 4.55 14.00
CA GLU A 304 15.08 5.95 13.54
C GLU A 304 13.67 6.38 13.13
N ARG A 305 12.82 5.42 12.76
CA ARG A 305 11.45 5.63 12.26
C ARG A 305 10.38 5.34 13.29
N GLY A 306 10.78 5.02 14.53
CA GLY A 306 9.89 4.58 15.60
C GLY A 306 9.35 3.16 15.40
N LEU A 307 9.99 2.36 14.55
CA LEU A 307 9.58 1.01 14.21
C LEU A 307 10.47 -0.02 14.89
N GLU A 308 9.93 -1.22 15.11
CA GLU A 308 10.62 -2.33 15.74
C GLU A 308 10.40 -3.63 14.95
N LEU A 309 11.46 -4.43 14.77
CA LEU A 309 11.33 -5.79 14.25
C LEU A 309 10.62 -6.70 15.26
N SER A 310 9.75 -7.57 14.76
CA SER A 310 9.15 -8.62 15.59
C SER A 310 10.13 -9.76 15.75
N GLU A 311 10.76 -9.90 16.92
CA GLU A 311 11.70 -10.99 17.20
C GLU A 311 11.05 -12.37 17.01
N GLU A 312 9.80 -12.55 17.46
CA GLU A 312 9.07 -13.82 17.33
C GLU A 312 8.78 -14.24 15.89
N LYS A 313 8.72 -13.28 14.96
CA LYS A 313 8.33 -13.52 13.56
C LYS A 313 9.47 -13.25 12.58
N THR A 314 10.58 -12.70 13.03
CA THR A 314 11.77 -12.53 12.20
C THR A 314 12.60 -13.79 12.29
N VAL A 315 12.58 -14.58 11.20
CA VAL A 315 13.20 -15.91 11.16
C VAL A 315 14.22 -15.98 10.04
N ILE A 316 15.33 -16.66 10.28
CA ILE A 316 16.33 -16.95 9.24
C ILE A 316 16.24 -18.42 8.89
N THR A 317 15.88 -18.70 7.62
CA THR A 317 15.57 -20.04 7.12
C THR A 317 16.50 -20.40 5.97
N HIS A 318 16.96 -21.64 5.91
CA HIS A 318 17.66 -22.16 4.74
C HIS A 318 16.66 -22.50 3.62
N VAL A 319 16.96 -22.15 2.36
CA VAL A 319 16.03 -22.32 1.23
C VAL A 319 15.62 -23.76 1.00
N SER A 320 16.43 -24.77 1.42
CA SER A 320 16.05 -26.19 1.36
C SER A 320 14.98 -26.58 2.37
N GLU A 321 14.84 -25.86 3.48
CA GLU A 321 13.74 -26.06 4.44
C GLU A 321 12.45 -25.43 3.93
N GLY A 322 12.60 -24.31 3.21
CA GLY A 322 11.51 -23.53 2.62
C GLY A 322 10.89 -22.52 3.57
N PHE A 323 10.39 -21.44 3.02
CA PHE A 323 9.77 -20.34 3.74
C PHE A 323 8.46 -19.89 3.08
N ASP A 324 7.60 -19.20 3.83
CA ASP A 324 6.33 -18.70 3.34
C ASP A 324 6.39 -17.18 3.12
N PHE A 325 6.23 -16.73 1.87
CA PHE A 325 6.18 -15.31 1.52
C PHE A 325 4.96 -14.99 0.68
N LEU A 326 4.18 -13.98 1.06
CA LEU A 326 2.95 -13.53 0.36
C LEU A 326 1.95 -14.66 0.08
N GLY A 327 1.87 -15.66 0.95
CA GLY A 327 0.98 -16.81 0.79
C GLY A 327 1.52 -17.91 -0.12
N PHE A 328 2.73 -17.77 -0.63
CA PHE A 328 3.46 -18.81 -1.36
C PHE A 328 4.46 -19.48 -0.44
N ASN A 329 4.65 -20.79 -0.59
CA ASN A 329 5.80 -21.52 -0.05
C ASN A 329 6.89 -21.58 -1.11
N VAL A 330 8.07 -21.12 -0.78
CA VAL A 330 9.26 -21.11 -1.64
C VAL A 330 10.27 -22.08 -1.05
N ARG A 331 10.66 -23.08 -1.82
CA ARG A 331 11.57 -24.13 -1.34
C ARG A 331 12.42 -24.69 -2.46
N LYS A 332 13.69 -24.98 -2.16
CA LYS A 332 14.62 -25.63 -3.08
C LYS A 332 14.68 -27.14 -2.80
N TYR A 333 14.33 -27.94 -3.80
CA TYR A 333 14.34 -29.41 -3.74
C TYR A 333 15.42 -29.91 -4.70
N ASN A 334 16.44 -30.57 -4.16
CA ASN A 334 17.53 -31.10 -4.98
C ASN A 334 18.07 -30.14 -6.05
N GLY A 335 18.31 -28.89 -5.62
CA GLY A 335 18.81 -27.83 -6.53
C GLY A 335 17.74 -27.08 -7.32
N THR A 336 16.50 -27.60 -7.41
CA THR A 336 15.39 -26.95 -8.14
C THR A 336 14.51 -26.13 -7.21
N LEU A 337 14.36 -24.85 -7.49
CA LEU A 337 13.47 -23.95 -6.73
C LEU A 337 12.02 -24.15 -7.19
N LEU A 338 11.14 -24.48 -6.26
CA LEU A 338 9.70 -24.53 -6.49
C LEU A 338 8.98 -23.50 -5.64
N THR A 339 8.03 -22.82 -6.27
CA THR A 339 7.08 -21.93 -5.60
C THR A 339 5.70 -22.56 -5.70
N LYS A 340 5.04 -22.76 -4.56
CA LYS A 340 3.70 -23.40 -4.46
C LYS A 340 2.77 -22.56 -3.58
N PRO A 341 1.44 -22.72 -3.65
CA PRO A 341 0.55 -22.17 -2.62
C PRO A 341 0.95 -22.70 -1.23
N SER A 342 1.05 -21.80 -0.24
CA SER A 342 1.41 -22.21 1.12
C SER A 342 0.30 -23.08 1.75
N LYS A 343 0.68 -24.02 2.63
CA LYS A 343 -0.26 -24.86 3.38
C LYS A 343 -1.31 -24.01 4.12
N LYS A 344 -0.89 -22.87 4.67
CA LYS A 344 -1.76 -21.90 5.36
C LYS A 344 -2.78 -21.29 4.42
N SER A 345 -2.41 -20.96 3.18
CA SER A 345 -3.31 -20.42 2.18
C SER A 345 -4.35 -21.43 1.71
N VAL A 346 -3.94 -22.68 1.46
CA VAL A 346 -4.85 -23.79 1.11
C VAL A 346 -5.85 -24.03 2.24
N LYS A 347 -5.38 -24.10 3.49
CA LYS A 347 -6.26 -24.26 4.68
C LYS A 347 -7.28 -23.13 4.76
N LYS A 348 -6.85 -21.88 4.55
CA LYS A 348 -7.74 -20.72 4.58
C LYS A 348 -8.82 -20.78 3.49
N LEU A 349 -8.48 -21.25 2.29
CA LEU A 349 -9.46 -21.44 1.22
C LEU A 349 -10.48 -22.51 1.60
N THR A 350 -10.02 -23.71 1.98
CA THR A 350 -10.91 -24.84 2.33
C THR A 350 -11.83 -24.51 3.50
N GLU A 351 -11.33 -23.79 4.52
CA GLU A 351 -12.17 -23.32 5.62
C GLU A 351 -13.21 -22.29 5.17
N LYS A 352 -12.85 -21.36 4.28
CA LYS A 352 -13.79 -20.37 3.72
C LYS A 352 -14.91 -21.04 2.93
N VAL A 353 -14.57 -22.04 2.10
CA VAL A 353 -15.54 -22.83 1.35
C VAL A 353 -16.46 -23.62 2.29
N LYS A 354 -15.86 -24.30 3.28
CA LYS A 354 -16.62 -25.06 4.29
C LYS A 354 -17.63 -24.19 5.07
N VAL A 355 -17.21 -22.97 5.48
CA VAL A 355 -18.11 -22.02 6.17
C VAL A 355 -19.24 -21.60 5.24
N LEU A 356 -18.93 -21.27 3.97
CA LEU A 356 -19.95 -20.88 2.99
C LEU A 356 -20.98 -21.99 2.77
N LEU A 357 -20.54 -23.22 2.52
CA LEU A 357 -21.45 -24.37 2.32
C LEU A 357 -22.31 -24.65 3.56
N LYS A 358 -21.71 -24.59 4.76
CA LYS A 358 -22.46 -24.78 6.02
C LYS A 358 -23.52 -23.72 6.27
N SER A 359 -23.26 -22.47 5.92
CA SER A 359 -24.19 -21.35 6.15
C SER A 359 -25.32 -21.27 5.10
N HIS A 360 -25.21 -22.02 3.98
CA HIS A 360 -26.16 -21.96 2.86
C HIS A 360 -26.74 -23.34 2.49
N ARG A 361 -27.05 -24.18 3.48
CA ARG A 361 -27.54 -25.56 3.26
C ARG A 361 -28.90 -25.65 2.56
N ALA A 362 -29.74 -24.64 2.70
CA ALA A 362 -31.08 -24.59 2.13
C ALA A 362 -31.17 -23.76 0.82
N VAL A 363 -30.03 -23.36 0.27
CA VAL A 363 -29.96 -22.52 -0.93
C VAL A 363 -29.88 -23.40 -2.18
N LYS A 364 -30.42 -22.93 -3.31
CA LYS A 364 -30.36 -23.65 -4.60
C LYS A 364 -28.90 -23.82 -5.07
N GLN A 365 -28.62 -24.93 -5.75
CA GLN A 365 -27.28 -25.24 -6.24
C GLN A 365 -26.67 -24.11 -7.10
N GLU A 366 -27.49 -23.49 -7.96
CA GLU A 366 -27.03 -22.35 -8.80
C GLU A 366 -26.50 -21.17 -7.99
N GLU A 367 -27.20 -20.83 -6.90
CA GLU A 367 -26.80 -19.71 -6.03
C GLU A 367 -25.49 -20.05 -5.27
N ILE A 368 -25.32 -21.31 -4.85
CA ILE A 368 -24.07 -21.79 -4.23
C ILE A 368 -22.92 -21.67 -5.25
N LEU A 369 -23.11 -22.08 -6.50
CA LEU A 369 -22.10 -21.96 -7.55
C LEU A 369 -21.75 -20.49 -7.82
N MET A 370 -22.73 -19.58 -7.85
CA MET A 370 -22.48 -18.15 -7.99
C MET A 370 -21.66 -17.55 -6.84
N MET A 371 -21.78 -18.10 -5.63
CA MET A 371 -20.98 -17.67 -4.47
C MET A 371 -19.57 -18.31 -4.44
N LEU A 372 -19.43 -19.57 -4.88
CA LEU A 372 -18.18 -20.31 -4.88
C LEU A 372 -17.23 -19.86 -6.00
N ASN A 373 -17.76 -19.69 -7.22
CA ASN A 373 -16.95 -19.41 -8.41
C ASN A 373 -16.02 -18.19 -8.25
N PRO A 374 -16.47 -17.04 -7.73
CA PRO A 374 -15.57 -15.90 -7.51
C PRO A 374 -14.45 -16.20 -6.52
N ILE A 375 -14.71 -17.05 -5.51
CA ILE A 375 -13.71 -17.42 -4.48
C ILE A 375 -12.65 -18.33 -5.11
N LEU A 376 -13.08 -19.38 -5.82
CA LEU A 376 -12.20 -20.36 -6.45
C LEU A 376 -11.39 -19.73 -7.59
N THR A 377 -12.08 -19.00 -8.48
CA THR A 377 -11.42 -18.28 -9.58
C THR A 377 -10.42 -17.25 -9.07
N GLY A 378 -10.79 -16.43 -8.07
CA GLY A 378 -9.87 -15.45 -7.50
C GLY A 378 -8.63 -16.10 -6.88
N TRP A 379 -8.79 -17.23 -6.18
CA TRP A 379 -7.69 -17.97 -5.58
C TRP A 379 -6.82 -18.64 -6.64
N SER A 380 -7.38 -19.32 -7.63
CA SER A 380 -6.63 -19.97 -8.71
C SER A 380 -5.85 -18.95 -9.56
N MET A 381 -6.47 -17.81 -9.88
CA MET A 381 -5.82 -16.72 -10.61
C MET A 381 -4.63 -16.12 -9.85
N TYR A 382 -4.70 -16.04 -8.51
CA TYR A 382 -3.59 -15.58 -7.70
C TYR A 382 -2.38 -16.51 -7.79
N TYR A 383 -2.59 -17.83 -7.84
CA TYR A 383 -1.53 -18.83 -7.86
C TYR A 383 -1.19 -19.39 -9.26
N ARG A 384 -1.78 -18.87 -10.33
CA ARG A 384 -1.60 -19.39 -11.70
C ARG A 384 -0.16 -19.33 -12.22
N TYR A 385 0.70 -18.52 -11.62
CA TYR A 385 2.09 -18.33 -12.05
C TYR A 385 3.10 -19.18 -11.25
N CYS A 386 2.65 -20.08 -10.41
CA CYS A 386 3.51 -20.97 -9.62
C CYS A 386 3.21 -22.45 -9.90
N ALA A 387 3.98 -23.36 -9.31
CA ALA A 387 3.79 -24.80 -9.44
C ALA A 387 2.56 -25.28 -8.62
N ALA A 388 1.35 -24.88 -9.07
CA ALA A 388 0.11 -25.06 -8.33
C ALA A 388 -0.75 -26.24 -8.79
N SER A 389 -0.48 -26.88 -9.93
CA SER A 389 -1.36 -27.91 -10.55
C SER A 389 -1.75 -29.03 -9.59
N GLU A 390 -0.77 -29.61 -8.90
CA GLU A 390 -1.03 -30.66 -7.90
C GLU A 390 -1.86 -30.13 -6.71
N THR A 391 -1.56 -28.92 -6.28
CA THR A 391 -2.30 -28.25 -5.18
C THR A 391 -3.74 -27.97 -5.59
N PHE A 392 -3.97 -27.54 -6.82
CA PHE A 392 -5.31 -27.33 -7.37
C PHE A 392 -6.09 -28.64 -7.37
N ARG A 393 -5.56 -29.70 -7.97
CA ARG A 393 -6.20 -31.01 -8.00
C ARG A 393 -6.57 -31.54 -6.61
N LYS A 394 -5.65 -31.44 -5.64
CA LYS A 394 -5.92 -31.87 -4.25
C LYS A 394 -6.97 -30.99 -3.56
N THR A 395 -7.03 -29.71 -3.92
CA THR A 395 -7.99 -28.78 -3.35
C THR A 395 -9.38 -29.01 -3.93
N ASP A 396 -9.48 -29.25 -5.23
CA ASP A 396 -10.74 -29.57 -5.91
C ASP A 396 -11.34 -30.86 -5.33
N GLN A 397 -10.53 -31.90 -5.15
CA GLN A 397 -10.98 -33.14 -4.51
C GLN A 397 -11.50 -32.93 -3.07
N LYS A 398 -10.84 -32.03 -2.29
CA LYS A 398 -11.30 -31.70 -0.93
C LYS A 398 -12.58 -30.87 -0.89
N ILE A 399 -12.86 -30.12 -1.93
CA ILE A 399 -14.08 -29.30 -2.03
C ILE A 399 -15.25 -30.16 -2.53
N PHE A 400 -14.96 -31.14 -3.40
CA PHE A 400 -15.94 -32.09 -3.90
C PHE A 400 -16.45 -33.03 -2.81
N ASN A 401 -15.57 -33.58 -1.94
CA ASN A 401 -15.91 -34.42 -0.79
C ASN A 401 -16.50 -33.58 0.38
#